data_e02842a76366653c8bd1334b5a4d0269
#
_entry.id   e02842a76366653c8bd1334b5a4d0269
#
_cell.length_a   1.000
_cell.length_b   1.000
_cell.length_c   1.000
_cell.angle_alpha   90.00
_cell.angle_beta   90.00
_cell.angle_gamma   90.00
#
_symmetry.space_group_name_H-M   'P 1'
#
loop_
_entity.id
_entity.type
_entity.pdbx_description
1 polymer ?
#
loop_
_entity_poly.entity_id
_entity_poly.type
_entity_poly.pdbx_seq_one_letter_code
_entity_poly.pdbx_strand_id
1 'polypeptide(L)'
;MDLLTIDQHDKWKRFGLYLHLGLDPFTGRIAWLKIWWTNRNPILIASYYIGSARELGGGCSPACQCSGLKLTGIPLVTQSDPGTENNAVANCHTSIRHLLDPSLQGTLQHHWMNVHGKNIKPEVQWSDLHRHWAPGFERILSQGVLNGLYDVDEADPVERSVSLACNVSNL
;
A
#
# COMPACT_ATOMS: atom_id res chain seq x y z
N MET A 1 2.86 6.55 15.80
CA MET A 1 2.84 7.06 14.41
C MET A 1 1.72 8.06 14.31
N ASP A 2 2.05 9.33 13.98
CA ASP A 2 1.06 10.41 13.97
C ASP A 2 0.44 10.60 12.60
N LEU A 3 1.22 10.40 11.55
CA LEU A 3 0.80 10.51 10.16
C LEU A 3 1.22 9.27 9.37
N LEU A 4 0.32 8.76 8.54
CA LEU A 4 0.60 7.73 7.54
C LEU A 4 0.31 8.30 6.16
N THR A 5 1.32 8.29 5.31
CA THR A 5 1.22 8.72 3.93
C THR A 5 1.09 7.53 3.00
N ILE A 6 0.19 7.65 2.04
CA ILE A 6 -0.17 6.59 1.09
C ILE A 6 0.07 7.09 -0.33
N ASP A 7 0.66 6.26 -1.16
CA ASP A 7 0.94 6.60 -2.55
C ASP A 7 0.97 5.36 -3.47
N GLN A 8 0.66 5.56 -4.75
CA GLN A 8 0.65 4.57 -5.81
C GLN A 8 1.70 4.89 -6.87
N HIS A 9 2.25 3.84 -7.50
CA HIS A 9 3.27 3.99 -8.50
C HIS A 9 3.03 3.09 -9.71
N ASP A 10 2.90 3.71 -10.89
CA ASP A 10 2.44 3.06 -12.12
C ASP A 10 3.58 2.72 -13.09
N LYS A 11 4.85 2.91 -12.73
CA LYS A 11 5.97 2.72 -13.68
C LYS A 11 6.14 1.28 -14.16
N TRP A 12 5.64 0.30 -13.39
CA TRP A 12 5.63 -1.11 -13.80
C TRP A 12 4.36 -1.53 -14.53
N LYS A 13 3.48 -0.59 -14.88
CA LYS A 13 2.28 -0.83 -15.69
C LYS A 13 2.60 -1.58 -17.00
N ARG A 14 3.78 -1.34 -17.61
CA ARG A 14 4.25 -2.07 -18.80
C ARG A 14 4.40 -3.58 -18.58
N PHE A 15 4.48 -4.03 -17.32
CA PHE A 15 4.49 -5.44 -16.91
C PHE A 15 3.14 -5.87 -16.32
N GLY A 16 2.09 -5.07 -16.43
CA GLY A 16 0.80 -5.34 -15.79
C GLY A 16 0.81 -5.25 -14.26
N LEU A 17 1.83 -4.61 -13.69
CA LEU A 17 2.05 -4.51 -12.25
C LEU A 17 1.97 -3.06 -11.77
N TYR A 18 1.44 -2.90 -10.59
CA TYR A 18 1.33 -1.62 -9.89
C TYR A 18 1.87 -1.75 -8.48
N LEU A 19 2.53 -0.71 -8.01
CA LEU A 19 3.09 -0.69 -6.66
C LEU A 19 2.25 0.22 -5.77
N HIS A 20 2.15 -0.16 -4.51
CA HIS A 20 1.41 0.58 -3.50
C HIS A 20 2.22 0.68 -2.22
N LEU A 21 2.39 1.89 -1.72
CA LEU A 21 3.21 2.22 -0.56
C LEU A 21 2.37 2.89 0.52
N GLY A 22 2.61 2.49 1.78
CA GLY A 22 2.22 3.23 2.96
C GLY A 22 3.45 3.45 3.84
N LEU A 23 3.71 4.68 4.25
CA LEU A 23 4.86 5.00 5.06
C LEU A 23 4.58 6.08 6.13
N ASP A 24 5.37 6.06 7.19
CA ASP A 24 5.47 7.16 8.14
C ASP A 24 6.43 8.23 7.57
N PRO A 25 5.93 9.43 7.23
CA PRO A 25 6.78 10.46 6.60
C PRO A 25 7.82 11.07 7.55
N PHE A 26 7.68 10.91 8.87
CA PHE A 26 8.64 11.43 9.84
C PHE A 26 9.84 10.50 9.98
N THR A 27 9.60 9.22 10.13
CA THR A 27 10.66 8.22 10.33
C THR A 27 11.15 7.60 9.04
N GLY A 28 10.39 7.69 7.95
CA GLY A 28 10.65 6.98 6.71
C GLY A 28 10.32 5.47 6.80
N ARG A 29 9.71 5.02 7.91
CA ARG A 29 9.36 3.61 8.09
C ARG A 29 8.27 3.22 7.10
N ILE A 30 8.54 2.21 6.31
CA ILE A 30 7.57 1.61 5.40
C ILE A 30 6.61 0.74 6.23
N ALA A 31 5.33 1.07 6.19
CA ALA A 31 4.26 0.30 6.79
C ALA A 31 3.83 -0.87 5.88
N TRP A 32 3.78 -0.62 4.58
CA TRP A 32 3.67 -1.65 3.56
C TRP A 32 4.27 -1.18 2.24
N LEU A 33 4.78 -2.14 1.47
CA LEU A 33 5.07 -2.02 0.05
C LEU A 33 4.47 -3.25 -0.62
N LYS A 34 3.48 -3.06 -1.46
CA LYS A 34 2.73 -4.14 -2.13
C LYS A 34 2.81 -3.98 -3.63
N ILE A 35 2.85 -5.12 -4.32
CA ILE A 35 2.82 -5.22 -5.77
C ILE A 35 1.54 -5.97 -6.12
N TRP A 36 0.75 -5.44 -7.06
CA TRP A 36 -0.48 -6.06 -7.50
C TRP A 36 -0.80 -5.69 -8.95
N TRP A 37 -1.76 -6.36 -9.58
CA TRP A 37 -2.15 -6.05 -10.96
C TRP A 37 -3.06 -4.82 -11.11
N THR A 38 -3.49 -4.21 -10.03
CA THR A 38 -4.26 -2.97 -10.03
C THR A 38 -3.99 -2.15 -8.77
N ASN A 39 -3.98 -0.84 -8.90
CA ASN A 39 -3.96 0.12 -7.80
C ASN A 39 -5.30 0.91 -7.68
N ARG A 40 -6.33 0.52 -8.46
CA ARG A 40 -7.60 1.25 -8.52
C ARG A 40 -8.71 0.63 -7.66
N ASN A 41 -8.44 -0.49 -6.99
CA ASN A 41 -9.44 -1.14 -6.14
C ASN A 41 -9.37 -0.57 -4.71
N PRO A 42 -10.33 0.27 -4.29
CA PRO A 42 -10.28 0.91 -2.97
C PRO A 42 -10.37 -0.10 -1.81
N ILE A 43 -11.05 -1.24 -2.00
CA ILE A 43 -11.16 -2.29 -0.97
C ILE A 43 -9.81 -2.96 -0.75
N LEU A 44 -9.06 -3.22 -1.83
CA LEU A 44 -7.72 -3.79 -1.75
C LEU A 44 -6.78 -2.85 -0.97
N ILE A 45 -6.78 -1.56 -1.30
CA ILE A 45 -5.94 -0.56 -0.65
C ILE A 45 -6.31 -0.43 0.84
N ALA A 46 -7.60 -0.42 1.17
CA ALA A 46 -8.06 -0.44 2.56
C ALA A 46 -7.60 -1.71 3.29
N SER A 47 -7.53 -2.87 2.62
CA SER A 47 -7.04 -4.11 3.23
C SER A 47 -5.55 -4.03 3.61
N TYR A 48 -4.72 -3.37 2.80
CA TYR A 48 -3.31 -3.12 3.13
C TYR A 48 -3.17 -2.24 4.37
N TYR A 49 -3.97 -1.17 4.43
CA TYR A 49 -4.02 -0.28 5.59
C TYR A 49 -4.41 -1.04 6.87
N ILE A 50 -5.50 -1.82 6.84
CA ILE A 50 -5.98 -2.58 8.00
C ILE A 50 -4.95 -3.64 8.42
N GLY A 51 -4.36 -4.35 7.46
CA GLY A 51 -3.29 -5.33 7.72
C GLY A 51 -2.13 -4.70 8.45
N SER A 52 -1.62 -3.58 7.94
CA SER A 52 -0.52 -2.84 8.56
C SER A 52 -0.89 -2.29 9.95
N ALA A 53 -2.11 -1.76 10.12
CA ALA A 53 -2.57 -1.28 11.41
C ALA A 53 -2.60 -2.39 12.47
N ARG A 54 -2.96 -3.62 12.08
CA ARG A 54 -2.93 -4.81 12.95
C ARG A 54 -1.50 -5.20 13.32
N GLU A 55 -0.59 -5.22 12.35
CA GLU A 55 0.83 -5.56 12.57
C GLU A 55 1.51 -4.54 13.48
N LEU A 56 1.27 -3.25 13.26
CA LEU A 56 1.84 -2.16 14.06
C LEU A 56 1.23 -2.07 15.46
N GLY A 57 -0.01 -2.49 15.63
CA GLY A 57 -0.71 -2.52 16.92
C GLY A 57 -0.25 -3.65 17.86
N GLY A 58 0.74 -4.45 17.46
CA GLY A 58 1.17 -5.61 18.22
C GLY A 58 0.06 -6.66 18.21
N GLY A 59 -0.07 -7.38 17.10
CA GLY A 59 -1.13 -8.37 16.89
C GLY A 59 -1.35 -9.26 18.08
N CYS A 60 -2.58 -9.31 18.56
CA CYS A 60 -3.01 -10.34 19.48
C CYS A 60 -2.76 -11.69 18.81
N SER A 61 -1.95 -12.56 19.43
CA SER A 61 -1.81 -13.96 19.01
C SER A 61 -3.20 -14.57 18.80
N PRO A 62 -3.42 -15.44 17.81
CA PRO A 62 -4.69 -16.13 17.61
C PRO A 62 -5.24 -16.83 18.84
N ALA A 63 -4.39 -17.11 19.84
CA ALA A 63 -4.74 -17.72 21.13
C ALA A 63 -5.18 -16.69 22.20
N CYS A 64 -5.10 -15.38 21.95
CA CYS A 64 -5.50 -14.36 22.92
C CYS A 64 -6.98 -14.02 22.74
N GLN A 65 -7.80 -14.47 23.69
CA GLN A 65 -9.23 -14.08 23.82
C GLN A 65 -9.38 -12.64 24.35
N CYS A 66 -8.59 -11.69 23.84
CA CYS A 66 -8.71 -10.30 24.23
C CYS A 66 -10.00 -9.72 23.61
N SER A 67 -11.01 -9.53 24.41
CA SER A 67 -12.27 -8.87 24.10
C SER A 67 -12.07 -7.36 23.96
N GLY A 68 -11.22 -6.93 23.01
CA GLY A 68 -10.98 -5.52 22.72
C GLY A 68 -9.92 -5.39 21.62
N LEU A 69 -10.32 -4.81 20.51
CA LEU A 69 -9.40 -4.45 19.43
C LEU A 69 -8.42 -3.38 19.96
N LYS A 70 -7.23 -3.79 20.41
CA LYS A 70 -6.17 -2.83 20.75
C LYS A 70 -5.60 -2.27 19.45
N LEU A 71 -6.15 -1.17 18.97
CA LEU A 71 -5.72 -0.45 17.78
C LEU A 71 -4.63 0.58 18.10
N THR A 72 -3.64 0.22 18.90
CA THR A 72 -2.54 1.09 19.32
C THR A 72 -1.62 1.52 18.16
N GLY A 73 -1.70 0.84 17.02
CA GLY A 73 -0.90 1.14 15.82
C GLY A 73 -1.59 2.04 14.80
N ILE A 74 -2.79 2.57 15.10
CA ILE A 74 -3.51 3.45 14.18
C ILE A 74 -2.91 4.86 14.22
N PRO A 75 -2.57 5.46 13.06
CA PRO A 75 -2.10 6.83 13.00
C PRO A 75 -3.18 7.83 13.44
N LEU A 76 -2.79 9.04 13.80
CA LEU A 76 -3.77 10.10 14.09
C LEU A 76 -4.46 10.55 12.80
N VAL A 77 -3.71 10.67 11.72
CA VAL A 77 -4.20 11.10 10.41
C VAL A 77 -3.61 10.23 9.32
N THR A 78 -4.38 9.93 8.29
CA THR A 78 -3.88 9.39 7.02
C THR A 78 -3.84 10.48 5.96
N GLN A 79 -2.97 10.33 4.96
CA GLN A 79 -2.78 11.30 3.88
C GLN A 79 -2.54 10.58 2.56
N SER A 80 -3.13 11.10 1.47
CA SER A 80 -2.86 10.63 0.10
C SER A 80 -3.14 11.70 -0.93
N ASP A 81 -2.75 11.44 -2.17
CA ASP A 81 -3.21 12.23 -3.30
C ASP A 81 -4.72 12.02 -3.53
N PRO A 82 -5.43 13.02 -4.09
CA PRO A 82 -6.85 12.89 -4.38
C PRO A 82 -7.09 11.87 -5.49
N GLY A 83 -7.57 10.70 -5.11
CA GLY A 83 -7.93 9.60 -5.99
C GLY A 83 -9.07 8.78 -5.40
N THR A 84 -9.96 8.29 -6.25
CA THR A 84 -11.14 7.51 -5.81
C THR A 84 -10.74 6.20 -5.13
N GLU A 85 -9.60 5.65 -5.49
CA GLU A 85 -8.99 4.45 -4.90
C GLU A 85 -8.64 4.63 -3.42
N ASN A 86 -8.37 5.83 -2.97
CA ASN A 86 -8.02 6.15 -1.58
C ASN A 86 -9.25 6.41 -0.69
N ASN A 87 -10.46 6.54 -1.27
CA ASN A 87 -11.67 6.83 -0.52
C ASN A 87 -11.98 5.77 0.56
N ALA A 88 -11.74 4.50 0.25
CA ALA A 88 -12.01 3.44 1.23
C ALA A 88 -11.08 3.51 2.43
N VAL A 89 -9.81 3.87 2.24
CA VAL A 89 -8.88 4.10 3.36
C VAL A 89 -9.30 5.31 4.17
N ALA A 90 -9.62 6.43 3.52
CA ALA A 90 -10.06 7.65 4.19
C ALA A 90 -11.29 7.41 5.09
N ASN A 91 -12.30 6.73 4.55
CA ASN A 91 -13.52 6.39 5.28
C ASN A 91 -13.27 5.37 6.40
N CYS A 92 -12.52 4.31 6.11
CA CYS A 92 -12.19 3.28 7.08
C CYS A 92 -11.41 3.87 8.27
N HIS A 93 -10.35 4.64 7.97
CA HIS A 93 -9.54 5.29 8.99
C HIS A 93 -10.38 6.25 9.84
N THR A 94 -11.18 7.11 9.21
CA THR A 94 -12.05 8.05 9.90
C THR A 94 -13.03 7.31 10.83
N SER A 95 -13.67 6.23 10.37
CA SER A 95 -14.58 5.44 11.18
C SER A 95 -13.89 4.82 12.39
N ILE A 96 -12.68 4.28 12.21
CA ILE A 96 -11.89 3.73 13.32
C ILE A 96 -11.52 4.83 14.33
N ARG A 97 -11.09 6.00 13.85
CA ARG A 97 -10.76 7.12 14.72
C ARG A 97 -11.96 7.61 15.53
N HIS A 98 -13.15 7.68 14.92
CA HIS A 98 -14.40 8.03 15.63
C HIS A 98 -14.79 6.99 16.70
N LEU A 99 -14.50 5.70 16.46
CA LEU A 99 -14.71 4.65 17.46
C LEU A 99 -13.76 4.77 18.66
N LEU A 100 -12.50 5.17 18.39
CA LEU A 100 -11.47 5.32 19.42
C LEU A 100 -11.63 6.64 20.21
N ASP A 101 -12.10 7.68 19.56
CA ASP A 101 -12.29 9.01 20.12
C ASP A 101 -13.58 9.63 19.58
N PRO A 102 -14.69 9.51 20.33
CA PRO A 102 -15.99 10.05 19.92
C PRO A 102 -16.02 11.58 19.74
N SER A 103 -15.04 12.31 20.32
CA SER A 103 -14.96 13.76 20.15
C SER A 103 -14.63 14.19 18.72
N LEU A 104 -14.09 13.27 17.91
CA LEU A 104 -13.73 13.49 16.51
C LEU A 104 -14.93 13.33 15.54
N GLN A 105 -16.11 12.98 16.05
CA GLN A 105 -17.28 12.78 15.19
C GLN A 105 -17.59 14.00 14.35
N GLY A 106 -17.95 13.76 13.08
CA GLY A 106 -18.23 14.81 12.10
C GLY A 106 -16.98 15.40 11.40
N THR A 107 -15.77 14.95 11.79
CA THR A 107 -14.53 15.41 11.16
C THR A 107 -13.86 14.29 10.37
N LEU A 108 -13.38 14.60 9.16
CA LEU A 108 -12.60 13.66 8.35
C LEU A 108 -11.17 13.54 8.92
N GLN A 109 -10.74 12.32 9.21
CA GLN A 109 -9.40 12.03 9.73
C GLN A 109 -8.42 11.66 8.62
N HIS A 110 -8.65 12.17 7.41
CA HIS A 110 -7.81 11.98 6.23
C HIS A 110 -7.50 13.33 5.59
N HIS A 111 -6.25 13.52 5.21
CA HIS A 111 -5.79 14.72 4.51
C HIS A 111 -5.58 14.42 3.03
N TRP A 112 -6.37 15.08 2.18
CA TRP A 112 -6.17 15.06 0.74
C TRP A 112 -5.08 16.06 0.38
N MET A 113 -3.99 15.57 -0.21
CA MET A 113 -2.92 16.46 -0.71
C MET A 113 -3.45 17.32 -1.86
N ASN A 114 -3.21 18.61 -1.79
CA ASN A 114 -3.55 19.51 -2.89
C ASN A 114 -2.65 19.24 -4.10
N VAL A 115 -3.16 19.53 -5.30
CA VAL A 115 -2.44 19.40 -6.59
C VAL A 115 -1.07 20.09 -6.60
N HIS A 116 -0.85 21.08 -5.72
CA HIS A 116 0.43 21.79 -5.55
C HIS A 116 1.23 21.29 -4.34
N GLY A 117 0.65 20.45 -3.48
CA GLY A 117 1.33 19.83 -2.34
C GLY A 117 1.98 18.53 -2.79
N LYS A 118 3.29 18.52 -2.98
CA LYS A 118 4.00 17.31 -3.37
C LYS A 118 4.07 16.33 -2.21
N ASN A 119 3.67 15.12 -2.46
CA ASN A 119 3.83 13.98 -1.54
C ASN A 119 5.30 13.51 -1.55
N ILE A 120 6.20 14.41 -1.09
CA ILE A 120 7.66 14.29 -1.29
C ILE A 120 8.24 13.00 -0.71
N LYS A 121 7.75 12.55 0.44
CA LYS A 121 8.33 11.38 1.11
C LYS A 121 8.13 10.07 0.33
N PRO A 122 6.95 9.72 -0.16
CA PRO A 122 6.79 8.62 -1.10
C PRO A 122 7.60 8.79 -2.38
N GLU A 123 7.67 10.00 -2.96
CA GLU A 123 8.46 10.27 -4.16
C GLU A 123 9.94 9.94 -3.95
N VAL A 124 10.50 10.26 -2.76
CA VAL A 124 11.87 9.89 -2.39
C VAL A 124 12.02 8.37 -2.31
N GLN A 125 11.06 7.67 -1.70
CA GLN A 125 11.10 6.20 -1.60
C GLN A 125 10.99 5.54 -2.98
N TRP A 126 10.15 6.05 -3.88
CA TRP A 126 10.09 5.58 -5.26
C TRP A 126 11.38 5.81 -6.02
N SER A 127 12.03 6.97 -5.79
CA SER A 127 13.35 7.27 -6.36
C SER A 127 14.42 6.30 -5.86
N ASP A 128 14.39 5.95 -4.60
CA ASP A 128 15.32 5.01 -3.98
C ASP A 128 15.10 3.59 -4.52
N LEU A 129 13.83 3.14 -4.55
CA LEU A 129 13.44 1.88 -5.17
C LEU A 129 13.93 1.79 -6.62
N HIS A 130 13.72 2.86 -7.40
CA HIS A 130 14.11 2.90 -8.81
C HIS A 130 15.63 2.81 -8.99
N ARG A 131 16.42 3.42 -8.12
CA ARG A 131 17.89 3.40 -8.21
C ARG A 131 18.49 2.06 -7.81
N HIS A 132 17.99 1.43 -6.76
CA HIS A 132 18.67 0.32 -6.12
C HIS A 132 18.03 -1.05 -6.38
N TRP A 133 16.71 -1.09 -6.63
CA TRP A 133 15.96 -2.35 -6.73
C TRP A 133 15.32 -2.59 -8.10
N ALA A 134 14.68 -1.57 -8.65
CA ALA A 134 13.89 -1.72 -9.87
C ALA A 134 14.69 -2.28 -11.06
N PRO A 135 15.95 -1.88 -11.34
CA PRO A 135 16.67 -2.35 -12.52
C PRO A 135 16.87 -3.88 -12.54
N GLY A 136 17.09 -4.50 -11.38
CA GLY A 136 17.20 -5.95 -11.25
C GLY A 136 15.91 -6.67 -11.59
N PHE A 137 14.83 -6.24 -10.95
CA PHE A 137 13.48 -6.80 -11.17
C PHE A 137 12.99 -6.56 -12.60
N GLU A 138 13.15 -5.35 -13.12
CA GLU A 138 12.74 -5.00 -14.49
C GLU A 138 13.44 -5.87 -15.54
N ARG A 139 14.71 -6.21 -15.32
CA ARG A 139 15.43 -7.13 -16.19
C ARG A 139 14.83 -8.54 -16.15
N ILE A 140 14.50 -9.04 -14.96
CA ILE A 140 13.86 -10.36 -14.80
C ILE A 140 12.48 -10.37 -15.47
N LEU A 141 11.67 -9.35 -15.21
CA LEU A 141 10.34 -9.22 -15.80
C LEU A 141 10.40 -9.12 -17.32
N SER A 142 11.31 -8.30 -17.85
CA SER A 142 11.53 -8.17 -19.30
C SER A 142 11.97 -9.49 -19.94
N GLN A 143 12.87 -10.22 -19.28
CA GLN A 143 13.31 -11.54 -19.75
C GLN A 143 12.17 -12.55 -19.74
N GLY A 144 11.29 -12.51 -18.72
CA GLY A 144 10.12 -13.35 -18.64
C GLY A 144 9.14 -13.13 -19.82
N VAL A 145 8.90 -11.87 -20.17
CA VAL A 145 8.07 -11.51 -21.34
C VAL A 145 8.73 -12.00 -22.63
N LEU A 146 10.05 -11.73 -22.81
CA LEU A 146 10.78 -12.15 -24.00
C LEU A 146 10.81 -13.68 -24.18
N ASN A 147 10.87 -14.41 -23.10
CA ASN A 147 10.87 -15.87 -23.12
C ASN A 147 9.46 -16.48 -23.24
N GLY A 148 8.41 -15.66 -23.32
CA GLY A 148 7.02 -16.12 -23.38
C GLY A 148 6.54 -16.81 -22.10
N LEU A 149 7.16 -16.51 -20.95
CA LEU A 149 6.77 -17.08 -19.64
C LEU A 149 5.47 -16.50 -19.13
N TYR A 150 5.11 -15.30 -19.55
CA TYR A 150 3.81 -14.69 -19.34
C TYR A 150 3.52 -13.62 -20.39
N ASP A 151 2.25 -13.46 -20.72
CA ASP A 151 1.76 -12.37 -21.57
C ASP A 151 1.13 -11.30 -20.68
N VAL A 152 1.54 -10.05 -20.90
CA VAL A 152 1.01 -8.91 -20.13
C VAL A 152 -0.45 -8.63 -20.47
N ASP A 153 -0.87 -8.92 -21.69
CA ASP A 153 -2.19 -8.59 -22.22
C ASP A 153 -3.21 -9.73 -22.08
N GLU A 154 -2.77 -10.99 -22.15
CA GLU A 154 -3.66 -12.18 -22.15
C GLU A 154 -3.75 -12.88 -20.78
N ALA A 155 -2.78 -12.71 -19.89
CA ALA A 155 -2.75 -13.44 -18.62
C ALA A 155 -3.85 -12.98 -17.66
N ASP A 156 -4.56 -13.94 -17.06
CA ASP A 156 -5.41 -13.68 -15.90
C ASP A 156 -4.58 -12.98 -14.81
N PRO A 157 -5.09 -11.92 -14.18
CA PRO A 157 -4.42 -11.23 -13.09
C PRO A 157 -3.90 -12.15 -11.97
N VAL A 158 -4.60 -13.25 -11.70
CA VAL A 158 -4.19 -14.24 -10.69
C VAL A 158 -3.01 -15.07 -11.16
N GLU A 159 -3.00 -15.52 -12.42
CA GLU A 159 -1.89 -16.29 -13.00
C GLU A 159 -0.60 -15.48 -13.09
N ARG A 160 -0.69 -14.17 -13.40
CA ARG A 160 0.47 -13.25 -13.39
C ARG A 160 1.15 -13.20 -12.02
N SER A 161 0.37 -13.10 -10.95
CA SER A 161 0.93 -12.99 -9.59
C SER A 161 1.55 -14.30 -9.12
N VAL A 162 0.97 -15.43 -9.48
CA VAL A 162 1.50 -16.77 -9.13
C VAL A 162 2.77 -17.08 -9.94
N SER A 163 2.78 -16.80 -11.24
CA SER A 163 3.95 -17.00 -12.11
C SER A 163 5.15 -16.16 -11.67
N LEU A 164 4.92 -14.89 -11.30
CA LEU A 164 5.96 -14.02 -10.78
C LEU A 164 6.50 -14.48 -9.42
N ALA A 165 5.63 -14.91 -8.51
CA ALA A 165 6.04 -15.42 -7.20
C ALA A 165 6.88 -16.71 -7.33
N CYS A 166 6.49 -17.64 -8.21
CA CYS A 166 7.22 -18.89 -8.45
C CYS A 166 8.59 -18.66 -9.11
N ASN A 167 8.72 -17.69 -10.02
CA ASN A 167 9.98 -17.41 -10.68
C ASN A 167 10.98 -16.66 -9.79
N VAL A 168 10.52 -15.83 -8.86
CA VAL A 168 11.38 -15.16 -7.87
C VAL A 168 11.87 -16.11 -6.79
N SER A 169 11.12 -17.18 -6.48
CA SER A 169 11.50 -18.19 -5.47
C SER A 169 12.56 -19.18 -5.97
N ASN A 170 12.84 -19.20 -7.27
CA ASN A 170 13.83 -20.08 -7.91
C ASN A 170 15.14 -19.37 -8.30
N LEU A 171 15.36 -18.14 -7.82
CA LEU A 171 16.58 -17.35 -7.95
C LEU A 171 17.26 -17.18 -6.59
#